data_ec4470d08d4718c347f7a06a0681d89e
#
_entry.id   ec4470d08d4718c347f7a06a0681d89e
#
_cell.length_a   1.000
_cell.length_b   1.000
_cell.length_c   1.000
_cell.angle_alpha   90.00
_cell.angle_beta   90.00
_cell.angle_gamma   90.00
#
_symmetry.space_group_name_H-M   'P 1'
#
loop_
_entity.id
_entity.type
_entity.pdbx_description
1 polymer ?
#
loop_
_entity_poly.entity_id
_entity_poly.type
_entity_poly.pdbx_seq_one_letter_code
_entity_poly.pdbx_strand_id
1 'polypeptide(L)'
;VETTADLTVSAVRDTRRRGRSRRSLPIALFGLLLLAGCAGDSPSALNPAGTGSARVAGLWWLLFWISMAVFVEVMALLIWALVFRRGTARVRHGQPLRFVTIAGAGLPLVILVAVYGVGLRDLAALGDGPGPEAPTVEVTGHKWWWEVRYPGASGATANEIHIPVGEQVRVRLRTADVLHSFWVPQLMPKTDLIAGETRETWLRAERAGSYRGQCAEYCGTQHAHMAFLVVAQPRADYDAWLARLDAPAREPGTDAERRGRQAFVQGTCSACHAVRGTGAEGRVGPDLSNVGSRWSIGAGAVPNDAGHLGGWIANSQTAKPGNAMPPQPIDAARLPDLIAYLRSLE
;
A
#
# COMPACT_ATOMS: atom_id res chain seq x y z
N VAL A 1 82.00 30.22 -33.44
CA VAL A 1 82.21 29.02 -32.69
C VAL A 1 80.85 28.63 -32.10
N GLU A 2 79.98 27.92 -32.84
CA GLU A 2 79.76 26.46 -32.78
C GLU A 2 79.45 26.00 -31.36
N THR A 3 78.43 25.29 -31.09
CA THR A 3 77.60 24.24 -31.65
C THR A 3 76.80 23.62 -30.46
N THR A 4 75.74 22.96 -30.77
CA THR A 4 75.05 21.93 -29.99
C THR A 4 73.94 22.36 -29.03
N ALA A 5 72.74 22.17 -29.48
CA ALA A 5 71.64 21.60 -28.67
C ALA A 5 70.48 21.21 -29.57
N ASP A 6 70.50 20.06 -30.12
CA ASP A 6 69.30 19.39 -30.64
C ASP A 6 69.36 17.96 -30.12
N LEU A 7 68.44 17.62 -29.22
CA LEU A 7 68.07 16.25 -28.81
C LEU A 7 67.31 16.29 -27.46
N THR A 8 66.03 16.64 -27.41
CA THR A 8 65.14 16.12 -26.37
C THR A 8 63.64 16.54 -26.62
N VAL A 9 63.08 16.21 -27.75
CA VAL A 9 61.61 16.36 -27.96
C VAL A 9 61.05 15.11 -28.63
N SER A 10 61.23 13.94 -28.03
CA SER A 10 60.63 12.73 -28.60
C SER A 10 60.08 11.71 -27.58
N ALA A 11 59.95 12.03 -26.30
CA ALA A 11 59.56 11.03 -25.31
C ALA A 11 58.31 11.38 -24.45
N VAL A 12 57.47 12.36 -24.84
CA VAL A 12 56.31 12.77 -24.03
C VAL A 12 54.97 12.52 -24.71
N ARG A 13 54.88 11.73 -25.75
CA ARG A 13 53.59 11.54 -26.48
C ARG A 13 52.88 10.21 -26.28
N ASP A 14 53.36 9.27 -25.47
CA ASP A 14 52.72 7.93 -25.40
C ASP A 14 52.12 7.50 -24.05
N THR A 15 52.00 8.37 -23.06
CA THR A 15 51.42 7.99 -21.76
C THR A 15 49.98 8.41 -21.56
N ARG A 16 49.33 9.08 -22.53
CA ARG A 16 47.94 9.56 -22.38
C ARG A 16 46.83 8.63 -22.88
N ARG A 17 47.12 7.50 -23.47
CA ARG A 17 46.11 6.60 -24.08
C ARG A 17 45.70 5.40 -23.23
N ARG A 18 46.37 5.07 -22.14
CA ARG A 18 46.06 3.89 -21.30
C ARG A 18 45.26 4.17 -20.01
N GLY A 19 44.93 5.42 -19.70
CA GLY A 19 44.26 5.80 -18.44
C GLY A 19 42.72 5.87 -18.47
N ARG A 20 42.08 5.69 -19.65
CA ARG A 20 40.62 5.94 -19.78
C ARG A 20 39.69 4.73 -19.52
N SER A 21 40.20 3.50 -19.59
CA SER A 21 39.31 2.32 -19.43
C SER A 21 39.14 1.82 -17.98
N ARG A 22 39.98 2.26 -17.04
CA ARG A 22 39.89 1.81 -15.64
C ARG A 22 38.94 2.62 -14.75
N ARG A 23 38.50 3.81 -15.20
CA ARG A 23 37.60 4.69 -14.39
C ARG A 23 36.09 4.47 -14.66
N SER A 24 35.74 3.78 -15.74
CA SER A 24 34.31 3.51 -16.07
C SER A 24 33.75 2.29 -15.35
N LEU A 25 34.57 1.33 -14.93
CA LEU A 25 34.14 0.12 -14.23
C LEU A 25 33.51 0.41 -12.85
N PRO A 26 34.10 1.26 -11.98
CA PRO A 26 33.47 1.59 -10.70
C PRO A 26 32.17 2.41 -10.83
N ILE A 27 32.04 3.23 -11.87
CA ILE A 27 30.81 4.00 -12.13
C ILE A 27 29.67 3.06 -12.60
N ALA A 28 30.00 2.09 -13.47
CA ALA A 28 29.02 1.08 -13.89
C ALA A 28 28.62 0.13 -12.76
N LEU A 29 29.56 -0.28 -11.89
CA LEU A 29 29.26 -1.09 -10.70
C LEU A 29 28.42 -0.32 -9.67
N PHE A 30 28.71 0.96 -9.46
CA PHE A 30 27.93 1.84 -8.58
C PHE A 30 26.51 2.06 -9.12
N GLY A 31 26.37 2.22 -10.44
CA GLY A 31 25.04 2.27 -11.10
C GLY A 31 24.25 0.98 -10.96
N LEU A 32 24.87 -0.19 -11.08
CA LEU A 32 24.25 -1.50 -10.85
C LEU A 32 23.85 -1.73 -9.39
N LEU A 33 24.65 -1.26 -8.43
CA LEU A 33 24.32 -1.33 -7.00
C LEU A 33 23.14 -0.43 -6.62
N LEU A 34 22.95 0.71 -7.30
CA LEU A 34 21.77 1.58 -7.10
C LEU A 34 20.47 0.96 -7.66
N LEU A 35 20.57 0.03 -8.61
CA LEU A 35 19.42 -0.69 -9.17
C LEU A 35 18.99 -1.90 -8.31
N ALA A 36 19.83 -2.36 -7.38
CA ALA A 36 19.54 -3.48 -6.48
C ALA A 36 18.74 -3.07 -5.23
N GLY A 37 18.39 -1.81 -5.08
CA GLY A 37 17.60 -1.32 -3.95
C GLY A 37 16.11 -1.58 -4.14
N CYS A 38 15.47 -2.15 -3.11
CA CYS A 38 14.01 -2.29 -2.93
C CYS A 38 13.36 -3.59 -3.42
N ALA A 39 13.95 -4.73 -3.13
CA ALA A 39 13.20 -5.98 -3.01
C ALA A 39 12.72 -6.10 -1.55
N GLY A 40 11.65 -5.41 -1.16
CA GLY A 40 11.02 -5.50 0.14
C GLY A 40 9.54 -5.90 -0.02
N ASP A 41 8.94 -6.47 1.03
CA ASP A 41 7.52 -6.85 1.10
C ASP A 41 6.55 -5.65 1.11
N SER A 42 6.99 -4.50 0.59
CA SER A 42 6.12 -3.33 0.44
C SER A 42 5.01 -3.60 -0.56
N PRO A 43 3.76 -3.26 -0.24
CA PRO A 43 2.66 -3.40 -1.17
C PRO A 43 2.93 -2.53 -2.41
N SER A 44 3.01 -3.15 -3.58
CA SER A 44 3.31 -2.48 -4.84
C SER A 44 2.14 -2.61 -5.82
N ALA A 45 1.67 -1.48 -6.35
CA ALA A 45 0.69 -1.46 -7.44
C ALA A 45 1.25 -2.05 -8.75
N LEU A 46 2.57 -2.17 -8.88
CA LEU A 46 3.24 -2.78 -10.04
C LEU A 46 3.44 -4.30 -9.90
N ASN A 47 3.03 -4.88 -8.75
CA ASN A 47 2.91 -6.32 -8.55
C ASN A 47 1.43 -6.68 -8.31
N PRO A 48 0.59 -6.62 -9.35
CA PRO A 48 -0.85 -6.78 -9.21
C PRO A 48 -1.22 -8.22 -8.83
N ALA A 49 -2.18 -8.34 -7.94
CA ALA A 49 -2.80 -9.60 -7.52
C ALA A 49 -4.33 -9.60 -7.74
N GLY A 50 -4.88 -8.48 -8.21
CA GLY A 50 -6.27 -8.30 -8.56
C GLY A 50 -6.46 -7.68 -9.94
N THR A 51 -7.64 -7.84 -10.53
CA THR A 51 -7.97 -7.31 -11.87
C THR A 51 -7.94 -5.79 -11.92
N GLY A 52 -8.34 -5.10 -10.83
CA GLY A 52 -8.31 -3.64 -10.75
C GLY A 52 -6.89 -3.09 -10.81
N SER A 53 -5.98 -3.62 -9.98
CA SER A 53 -4.57 -3.19 -9.98
C SER A 53 -3.83 -3.60 -11.25
N ALA A 54 -4.19 -4.73 -11.88
CA ALA A 54 -3.59 -5.17 -13.14
C ALA A 54 -3.83 -4.16 -14.28
N ARG A 55 -5.01 -3.54 -14.35
CA ARG A 55 -5.31 -2.48 -15.32
C ARG A 55 -4.44 -1.24 -15.10
N VAL A 56 -4.33 -0.80 -13.85
CA VAL A 56 -3.48 0.35 -13.48
C VAL A 56 -2.00 0.07 -13.79
N ALA A 57 -1.51 -1.12 -13.46
CA ALA A 57 -0.14 -1.53 -13.78
C ALA A 57 0.09 -1.60 -15.30
N GLY A 58 -0.89 -2.10 -16.07
CA GLY A 58 -0.83 -2.13 -17.54
C GLY A 58 -0.72 -0.74 -18.14
N LEU A 59 -1.55 0.20 -17.70
CA LEU A 59 -1.49 1.60 -18.14
C LEU A 59 -0.15 2.26 -17.76
N TRP A 60 0.35 1.98 -16.54
CA TRP A 60 1.65 2.49 -16.10
C TRP A 60 2.80 2.00 -17.01
N TRP A 61 2.84 0.70 -17.33
CA TRP A 61 3.85 0.13 -18.22
C TRP A 61 3.73 0.67 -19.65
N LEU A 62 2.52 0.87 -20.15
CA LEU A 62 2.31 1.51 -21.45
C LEU A 62 2.92 2.93 -21.46
N LEU A 63 2.60 3.74 -20.46
CA LEU A 63 3.14 5.10 -20.34
C LEU A 63 4.66 5.11 -20.17
N PHE A 64 5.20 4.17 -19.40
CA PHE A 64 6.64 4.02 -19.21
C PHE A 64 7.36 3.73 -20.53
N TRP A 65 6.89 2.78 -21.31
CA TRP A 65 7.54 2.40 -22.56
C TRP A 65 7.40 3.47 -23.65
N ILE A 66 6.26 4.15 -23.74
CA ILE A 66 6.09 5.31 -24.63
C ILE A 66 7.09 6.41 -24.24
N SER A 67 7.15 6.78 -22.95
CA SER A 67 8.06 7.80 -22.47
C SER A 67 9.52 7.43 -22.69
N MET A 68 9.88 6.16 -22.49
CA MET A 68 11.24 5.66 -22.73
C MET A 68 11.61 5.73 -24.23
N ALA A 69 10.69 5.36 -25.12
CA ALA A 69 10.91 5.45 -26.56
C ALA A 69 11.16 6.91 -27.00
N VAL A 70 10.32 7.83 -26.56
CA VAL A 70 10.48 9.28 -26.84
C VAL A 70 11.78 9.81 -26.25
N PHE A 71 12.11 9.42 -25.00
CA PHE A 71 13.35 9.82 -24.36
C PHE A 71 14.59 9.37 -25.15
N VAL A 72 14.63 8.10 -25.55
CA VAL A 72 15.74 7.54 -26.34
C VAL A 72 15.86 8.25 -27.69
N GLU A 73 14.75 8.49 -28.38
CA GLU A 73 14.74 9.22 -29.64
C GLU A 73 15.30 10.64 -29.49
N VAL A 74 14.80 11.40 -28.52
CA VAL A 74 15.24 12.79 -28.27
C VAL A 74 16.73 12.81 -27.88
N MET A 75 17.17 11.88 -27.01
CA MET A 75 18.60 11.79 -26.62
C MET A 75 19.48 11.41 -27.82
N ALA A 76 19.04 10.50 -28.67
CA ALA A 76 19.77 10.13 -29.87
C ALA A 76 19.91 11.32 -30.84
N LEU A 77 18.83 12.07 -31.08
CA LEU A 77 18.85 13.29 -31.89
C LEU A 77 19.76 14.36 -31.27
N LEU A 78 19.71 14.55 -29.96
CA LEU A 78 20.58 15.51 -29.26
C LEU A 78 22.05 15.12 -29.38
N ILE A 79 22.40 13.87 -29.13
CA ILE A 79 23.78 13.36 -29.26
C ILE A 79 24.24 13.50 -30.70
N TRP A 80 23.41 13.12 -31.66
CA TRP A 80 23.71 13.27 -33.07
C TRP A 80 23.98 14.74 -33.44
N ALA A 81 23.15 15.67 -32.97
CA ALA A 81 23.32 17.10 -33.21
C ALA A 81 24.63 17.64 -32.60
N LEU A 82 24.96 17.24 -31.37
CA LEU A 82 26.18 17.68 -30.68
C LEU A 82 27.47 17.10 -31.28
N VAL A 83 27.45 15.85 -31.71
CA VAL A 83 28.65 15.16 -32.20
C VAL A 83 28.87 15.44 -33.68
N PHE A 84 27.86 15.40 -34.52
CA PHE A 84 27.97 15.42 -35.98
C PHE A 84 27.67 16.77 -36.63
N ARG A 85 26.87 17.64 -36.00
CA ARG A 85 26.60 18.99 -36.54
C ARG A 85 27.60 20.02 -36.00
N ARG A 86 28.83 19.95 -36.44
CA ARG A 86 29.84 20.97 -36.20
C ARG A 86 29.86 21.93 -37.40
N GLY A 87 29.03 23.00 -37.36
CA GLY A 87 29.04 24.05 -38.40
C GLY A 87 27.73 24.81 -38.49
N THR A 88 27.77 26.03 -38.99
CA THR A 88 26.60 26.87 -39.22
C THR A 88 25.80 26.34 -40.45
N ALA A 89 24.94 25.33 -40.17
CA ALA A 89 23.98 24.91 -41.20
C ALA A 89 22.97 26.02 -41.41
N ARG A 90 22.99 26.64 -42.62
CA ARG A 90 21.90 27.54 -43.06
C ARG A 90 20.59 26.78 -43.01
N VAL A 91 19.71 27.13 -42.06
CA VAL A 91 18.36 26.59 -41.94
C VAL A 91 17.61 26.97 -43.22
N ARG A 92 17.27 25.99 -44.09
CA ARG A 92 16.43 26.21 -45.27
C ARG A 92 15.01 26.54 -44.77
N HIS A 93 14.52 27.75 -45.11
CA HIS A 93 13.16 28.19 -44.83
C HIS A 93 12.14 27.19 -45.37
N GLY A 94 11.18 26.76 -44.56
CA GLY A 94 10.04 25.92 -44.97
C GLY A 94 10.09 24.44 -44.48
N GLN A 95 11.25 23.83 -44.33
CA GLN A 95 11.35 22.45 -43.81
C GLN A 95 11.27 22.35 -42.29
N PRO A 96 11.81 23.29 -41.49
CA PRO A 96 11.72 23.21 -40.03
C PRO A 96 10.28 23.33 -39.51
N LEU A 97 9.42 24.10 -40.14
CA LEU A 97 8.02 24.23 -39.73
C LEU A 97 7.25 22.91 -39.85
N ARG A 98 7.41 22.19 -40.97
CA ARG A 98 6.79 20.87 -41.17
C ARG A 98 7.30 19.85 -40.12
N PHE A 99 8.59 19.83 -39.87
CA PHE A 99 9.15 18.95 -38.86
C PHE A 99 8.60 19.28 -37.45
N VAL A 100 8.60 20.56 -37.05
CA VAL A 100 8.04 21.00 -35.77
C VAL A 100 6.54 20.67 -35.65
N THR A 101 5.76 20.89 -36.76
CA THR A 101 4.33 20.58 -36.72
C THR A 101 4.07 19.07 -36.62
N ILE A 102 4.77 18.25 -37.40
CA ILE A 102 4.53 16.79 -37.38
C ILE A 102 5.11 16.14 -36.14
N ALA A 103 6.40 16.37 -35.84
CA ALA A 103 7.06 15.72 -34.72
C ALA A 103 6.74 16.37 -33.35
N GLY A 104 6.51 17.70 -33.33
CA GLY A 104 6.25 18.45 -32.10
C GLY A 104 4.77 18.58 -31.74
N ALA A 105 3.86 18.45 -32.69
CA ALA A 105 2.42 18.52 -32.44
C ALA A 105 1.66 17.26 -32.89
N GLY A 106 1.88 16.77 -34.10
CA GLY A 106 1.13 15.65 -34.67
C GLY A 106 1.41 14.34 -33.93
N LEU A 107 2.68 13.97 -33.74
CA LEU A 107 3.04 12.73 -33.03
C LEU A 107 2.58 12.74 -31.55
N PRO A 108 2.83 13.80 -30.76
CA PRO A 108 2.30 13.88 -29.40
C PRO A 108 0.77 13.79 -29.35
N LEU A 109 0.07 14.43 -30.26
CA LEU A 109 -1.39 14.35 -30.31
C LEU A 109 -1.90 12.93 -30.55
N VAL A 110 -1.30 12.19 -31.49
CA VAL A 110 -1.65 10.78 -31.73
C VAL A 110 -1.41 9.91 -30.49
N ILE A 111 -0.26 10.09 -29.83
CA ILE A 111 0.06 9.37 -28.58
C ILE A 111 -0.97 9.69 -27.50
N LEU A 112 -1.29 10.97 -27.29
CA LEU A 112 -2.25 11.39 -26.27
C LEU A 112 -3.65 10.85 -26.54
N VAL A 113 -4.12 10.86 -27.78
CA VAL A 113 -5.43 10.30 -28.17
C VAL A 113 -5.47 8.80 -27.92
N ALA A 114 -4.41 8.07 -28.27
CA ALA A 114 -4.32 6.62 -28.03
C ALA A 114 -4.32 6.29 -26.52
N VAL A 115 -3.49 7.00 -25.73
CA VAL A 115 -3.44 6.84 -24.26
C VAL A 115 -4.77 7.19 -23.62
N TYR A 116 -5.41 8.26 -24.07
CA TYR A 116 -6.74 8.66 -23.59
C TYR A 116 -7.79 7.57 -23.87
N GLY A 117 -7.78 6.98 -25.06
CA GLY A 117 -8.69 5.88 -25.41
C GLY A 117 -8.49 4.64 -24.53
N VAL A 118 -7.23 4.26 -24.25
CA VAL A 118 -6.92 3.17 -23.31
C VAL A 118 -7.39 3.54 -21.90
N GLY A 119 -7.12 4.77 -21.45
CA GLY A 119 -7.53 5.24 -20.13
C GLY A 119 -9.05 5.23 -19.93
N LEU A 120 -9.83 5.65 -20.94
CA LEU A 120 -11.30 5.59 -20.91
C LEU A 120 -11.83 4.15 -20.81
N ARG A 121 -11.24 3.23 -21.58
CA ARG A 121 -11.60 1.81 -21.54
C ARG A 121 -11.34 1.23 -20.14
N ASP A 122 -10.17 1.51 -19.57
CA ASP A 122 -9.80 1.00 -18.25
C ASP A 122 -10.67 1.63 -17.14
N LEU A 123 -10.99 2.91 -17.24
CA LEU A 123 -11.90 3.60 -16.33
C LEU A 123 -13.30 2.99 -16.35
N ALA A 124 -13.85 2.74 -17.54
CA ALA A 124 -15.15 2.07 -17.70
C ALA A 124 -15.15 0.68 -17.04
N ALA A 125 -14.11 -0.12 -17.29
CA ALA A 125 -13.99 -1.46 -16.73
C ALA A 125 -13.71 -1.48 -15.21
N LEU A 126 -13.16 -0.41 -14.62
CA LEU A 126 -13.04 -0.24 -13.17
C LEU A 126 -14.37 0.18 -12.54
N GLY A 127 -15.24 0.85 -13.30
CA GLY A 127 -16.60 1.20 -12.90
C GLY A 127 -17.58 0.02 -12.92
N ASP A 128 -17.26 -1.07 -13.62
CA ASP A 128 -18.06 -2.30 -13.64
C ASP A 128 -17.91 -3.04 -12.30
N GLY A 129 -18.67 -2.61 -11.31
CA GLY A 129 -18.71 -3.22 -9.97
C GLY A 129 -19.40 -4.59 -9.98
N PRO A 130 -19.36 -5.30 -8.85
CA PRO A 130 -19.99 -6.60 -8.70
C PRO A 130 -21.51 -6.51 -8.80
N GLY A 131 -22.14 -7.59 -9.27
CA GLY A 131 -23.60 -7.74 -9.32
C GLY A 131 -24.26 -7.63 -7.93
N PRO A 132 -25.61 -7.55 -7.88
CA PRO A 132 -26.34 -7.31 -6.63
C PRO A 132 -26.13 -8.40 -5.57
N GLU A 133 -25.92 -9.62 -5.98
CA GLU A 133 -25.74 -10.81 -5.10
C GLU A 133 -24.30 -10.97 -4.57
N ALA A 134 -23.39 -10.08 -4.94
CA ALA A 134 -22.00 -10.20 -4.51
C ALA A 134 -21.85 -10.01 -2.99
N PRO A 135 -20.92 -10.74 -2.37
CA PRO A 135 -20.55 -10.51 -0.99
C PRO A 135 -20.25 -9.03 -0.73
N THR A 136 -20.71 -8.50 0.38
CA THR A 136 -20.53 -7.09 0.73
C THR A 136 -19.80 -6.98 2.04
N VAL A 137 -18.86 -6.04 2.09
CA VAL A 137 -18.13 -5.64 3.30
C VAL A 137 -18.38 -4.14 3.53
N GLU A 138 -18.68 -3.76 4.75
CA GLU A 138 -18.79 -2.36 5.17
C GLU A 138 -17.56 -1.98 5.96
N VAL A 139 -16.89 -0.91 5.53
CA VAL A 139 -15.66 -0.43 6.16
C VAL A 139 -15.87 1.01 6.58
N THR A 140 -15.67 1.27 7.86
CA THR A 140 -15.71 2.62 8.42
C THR A 140 -14.32 3.04 8.89
N GLY A 141 -13.81 4.14 8.34
CA GLY A 141 -12.56 4.75 8.78
C GLY A 141 -12.77 5.58 10.06
N HIS A 142 -11.92 5.35 11.04
CA HIS A 142 -11.79 6.14 12.28
C HIS A 142 -10.35 6.66 12.39
N LYS A 143 -10.10 7.67 13.18
CA LYS A 143 -8.73 8.08 13.56
C LYS A 143 -8.17 7.15 14.64
N TRP A 144 -7.29 6.21 14.32
CA TRP A 144 -6.62 5.82 13.06
C TRP A 144 -6.70 4.31 12.97
N TRP A 145 -7.88 3.78 12.66
CA TRP A 145 -8.18 2.37 12.54
C TRP A 145 -9.39 2.15 11.62
N TRP A 146 -9.62 0.89 11.21
CA TRP A 146 -10.69 0.51 10.29
C TRP A 146 -11.64 -0.44 10.99
N GLU A 147 -12.91 -0.03 11.14
CA GLU A 147 -13.99 -0.93 11.54
C GLU A 147 -14.48 -1.69 10.30
N VAL A 148 -14.68 -3.00 10.44
CA VAL A 148 -15.11 -3.89 9.35
C VAL A 148 -16.33 -4.69 9.78
N ARG A 149 -17.40 -4.61 8.99
CA ARG A 149 -18.65 -5.33 9.20
C ARG A 149 -19.05 -6.08 7.94
N TYR A 150 -19.73 -7.19 8.13
CA TYR A 150 -20.29 -8.00 7.04
C TYR A 150 -21.82 -7.99 7.18
N PRO A 151 -22.57 -7.45 6.20
CA PRO A 151 -24.04 -7.48 6.24
C PRO A 151 -24.56 -8.91 6.39
N GLY A 152 -25.43 -9.13 7.39
CA GLY A 152 -25.92 -10.46 7.75
C GLY A 152 -25.18 -11.15 8.88
N ALA A 153 -23.96 -10.70 9.26
CA ALA A 153 -23.29 -11.13 10.47
C ALA A 153 -23.51 -10.12 11.60
N SER A 154 -23.66 -10.62 12.83
CA SER A 154 -23.78 -9.77 14.03
C SER A 154 -22.46 -9.24 14.51
N GLY A 155 -21.35 -9.91 14.14
CA GLY A 155 -19.99 -9.59 14.54
C GLY A 155 -19.36 -8.49 13.71
N ALA A 156 -18.36 -7.83 14.33
CA ALA A 156 -17.46 -6.90 13.66
C ALA A 156 -16.01 -7.31 13.90
N THR A 157 -15.12 -6.90 12.99
CA THR A 157 -13.67 -7.00 13.21
C THR A 157 -13.03 -5.64 12.97
N ALA A 158 -11.72 -5.56 13.12
CA ALA A 158 -10.99 -4.33 12.88
C ALA A 158 -9.65 -4.58 12.20
N ASN A 159 -9.33 -3.70 11.23
CA ASN A 159 -8.08 -3.69 10.49
C ASN A 159 -7.79 -4.97 9.68
N GLU A 160 -8.77 -5.86 9.54
CA GLU A 160 -8.71 -7.05 8.69
C GLU A 160 -10.00 -7.22 7.91
N ILE A 161 -9.87 -7.52 6.63
CA ILE A 161 -10.97 -7.76 5.70
C ILE A 161 -10.74 -9.12 5.07
N HIS A 162 -11.66 -10.05 5.26
CA HIS A 162 -11.62 -11.37 4.63
C HIS A 162 -12.49 -11.39 3.38
N ILE A 163 -11.99 -11.97 2.31
CA ILE A 163 -12.70 -12.09 1.02
C ILE A 163 -12.51 -13.48 0.41
N PRO A 164 -13.48 -14.00 -0.33
CA PRO A 164 -13.27 -15.20 -1.12
C PRO A 164 -12.36 -14.89 -2.33
N VAL A 165 -11.40 -15.77 -2.61
CA VAL A 165 -10.51 -15.65 -3.77
C VAL A 165 -11.29 -15.86 -5.07
N GLY A 166 -10.96 -15.08 -6.11
CA GLY A 166 -11.58 -15.18 -7.43
C GLY A 166 -12.94 -14.51 -7.58
N GLU A 167 -13.54 -14.01 -6.50
CA GLU A 167 -14.84 -13.35 -6.53
C GLU A 167 -14.71 -11.84 -6.35
N GLN A 168 -15.61 -11.08 -6.97
CA GLN A 168 -15.73 -9.65 -6.69
C GLN A 168 -16.53 -9.44 -5.41
N VAL A 169 -15.96 -8.69 -4.48
CA VAL A 169 -16.58 -8.30 -3.21
C VAL A 169 -16.86 -6.81 -3.23
N ARG A 170 -18.09 -6.41 -2.97
CA ARG A 170 -18.47 -5.01 -2.81
C ARG A 170 -17.92 -4.48 -1.50
N VAL A 171 -17.34 -3.30 -1.53
CA VAL A 171 -16.86 -2.60 -0.33
C VAL A 171 -17.60 -1.28 -0.21
N ARG A 172 -18.41 -1.13 0.83
CA ARG A 172 -19.04 0.12 1.21
C ARG A 172 -18.17 0.87 2.19
N LEU A 173 -17.86 2.09 1.87
CA LEU A 173 -16.89 2.92 2.57
C LEU A 173 -17.57 4.11 3.21
N ARG A 174 -17.32 4.32 4.50
CA ARG A 174 -17.74 5.49 5.27
C ARG A 174 -16.63 5.97 6.17
N THR A 175 -16.68 7.21 6.59
CA THR A 175 -15.84 7.73 7.66
C THR A 175 -16.70 8.18 8.83
N ALA A 176 -16.18 7.95 10.04
CA ALA A 176 -16.79 8.41 11.29
C ALA A 176 -16.30 9.79 11.72
N ASP A 177 -15.22 10.31 11.10
CA ASP A 177 -14.57 11.53 11.54
C ASP A 177 -14.03 12.37 10.38
N VAL A 178 -12.78 12.19 9.97
CA VAL A 178 -12.13 12.97 8.92
C VAL A 178 -12.07 12.22 7.59
N LEU A 179 -11.60 12.87 6.56
CA LEU A 179 -11.29 12.25 5.28
C LEU A 179 -10.23 11.14 5.47
N HIS A 180 -10.49 9.97 4.90
CA HIS A 180 -9.56 8.86 4.75
C HIS A 180 -9.56 8.39 3.30
N SER A 181 -8.65 7.51 2.92
CA SER A 181 -8.70 6.82 1.64
C SER A 181 -8.36 5.35 1.80
N PHE A 182 -9.25 4.50 1.33
CA PHE A 182 -9.09 3.05 1.34
C PHE A 182 -8.26 2.62 0.13
N TRP A 183 -7.12 1.99 0.37
CA TRP A 183 -6.23 1.58 -0.72
C TRP A 183 -5.56 0.25 -0.43
N VAL A 184 -5.72 -0.69 -1.36
CA VAL A 184 -5.00 -1.97 -1.39
C VAL A 184 -4.22 -2.01 -2.71
N PRO A 185 -2.95 -1.56 -2.74
CA PRO A 185 -2.18 -1.33 -3.96
C PRO A 185 -2.17 -2.50 -4.94
N GLN A 186 -2.13 -3.73 -4.41
CA GLN A 186 -2.08 -4.95 -5.21
C GLN A 186 -3.45 -5.41 -5.74
N LEU A 187 -4.57 -4.87 -5.25
CA LEU A 187 -5.91 -5.32 -5.63
C LEU A 187 -6.69 -4.28 -6.40
N MET A 188 -6.71 -3.02 -5.94
CA MET A 188 -7.59 -1.98 -6.47
C MET A 188 -6.98 -0.57 -6.30
N PRO A 189 -7.32 0.41 -7.15
CA PRO A 189 -7.07 1.83 -6.91
C PRO A 189 -7.68 2.33 -5.59
N LYS A 190 -7.15 3.46 -5.08
CA LYS A 190 -7.68 4.08 -3.87
C LYS A 190 -9.09 4.64 -4.08
N THR A 191 -9.87 4.63 -3.01
CA THR A 191 -11.20 5.25 -2.94
C THR A 191 -11.32 6.07 -1.66
N ASP A 192 -11.67 7.34 -1.79
CA ASP A 192 -11.74 8.28 -0.67
C ASP A 192 -13.04 8.07 0.13
N LEU A 193 -12.93 8.18 1.46
CA LEU A 193 -14.05 8.16 2.40
C LEU A 193 -14.35 9.61 2.81
N ILE A 194 -15.48 10.13 2.31
CA ILE A 194 -15.88 11.53 2.51
C ILE A 194 -16.97 11.59 3.58
N ALA A 195 -16.83 12.51 4.52
CA ALA A 195 -17.79 12.67 5.60
C ALA A 195 -19.21 12.96 5.06
N GLY A 196 -20.21 12.24 5.59
CA GLY A 196 -21.60 12.36 5.14
C GLY A 196 -21.95 11.54 3.89
N GLU A 197 -20.97 10.93 3.22
CA GLU A 197 -21.18 10.10 2.02
C GLU A 197 -20.96 8.61 2.30
N THR A 198 -21.66 7.77 1.55
CA THR A 198 -21.32 6.35 1.39
C THR A 198 -20.73 6.17 0.00
N ARG A 199 -19.46 5.76 -0.04
CA ARG A 199 -18.77 5.46 -1.30
C ARG A 199 -18.73 3.95 -1.49
N GLU A 200 -18.68 3.52 -2.74
CA GLU A 200 -18.56 2.10 -3.06
C GLU A 200 -17.34 1.86 -3.94
N THR A 201 -16.68 0.75 -3.69
CA THR A 201 -15.63 0.16 -4.51
C THR A 201 -15.78 -1.36 -4.48
N TRP A 202 -14.85 -2.09 -5.10
CA TRP A 202 -14.85 -3.53 -5.04
C TRP A 202 -13.43 -4.07 -4.91
N LEU A 203 -13.31 -5.27 -4.38
CA LEU A 203 -12.06 -6.02 -4.29
C LEU A 203 -12.21 -7.35 -5.00
N ARG A 204 -11.15 -7.78 -5.67
CA ARG A 204 -11.00 -9.13 -6.18
C ARG A 204 -9.53 -9.51 -6.12
N ALA A 205 -9.24 -10.60 -5.43
CA ALA A 205 -7.92 -11.21 -5.41
C ALA A 205 -7.94 -12.48 -6.28
N GLU A 206 -7.02 -12.57 -7.23
CA GLU A 206 -6.93 -13.74 -8.12
C GLU A 206 -6.20 -14.93 -7.46
N ARG A 207 -5.53 -14.70 -6.34
CA ARG A 207 -4.80 -15.72 -5.59
C ARG A 207 -5.07 -15.58 -4.10
N ALA A 208 -5.13 -16.70 -3.40
CA ALA A 208 -5.16 -16.71 -1.94
C ALA A 208 -3.88 -16.09 -1.38
N GLY A 209 -4.02 -15.35 -0.28
CA GLY A 209 -2.91 -14.65 0.36
C GLY A 209 -3.36 -13.44 1.14
N SER A 210 -2.38 -12.75 1.71
CA SER A 210 -2.60 -11.55 2.51
C SER A 210 -2.08 -10.32 1.76
N TYR A 211 -2.92 -9.31 1.62
CA TYR A 211 -2.65 -8.09 0.87
C TYR A 211 -2.74 -6.89 1.80
N ARG A 212 -1.63 -6.21 1.99
CA ARG A 212 -1.61 -5.03 2.85
C ARG A 212 -2.30 -3.86 2.18
N GLY A 213 -3.23 -3.25 2.92
CA GLY A 213 -3.83 -1.96 2.63
C GLY A 213 -3.38 -0.89 3.61
N GLN A 214 -3.63 0.37 3.26
CA GLN A 214 -3.29 1.52 4.09
C GLN A 214 -4.19 2.70 3.78
N CYS A 215 -4.29 3.63 4.71
CA CYS A 215 -4.88 4.94 4.45
C CYS A 215 -4.00 5.69 3.44
N ALA A 216 -4.61 6.20 2.38
CA ALA A 216 -3.93 6.89 1.28
C ALA A 216 -4.36 8.37 1.15
N GLU A 217 -4.98 8.94 2.21
CA GLU A 217 -5.30 10.36 2.33
C GLU A 217 -4.96 10.84 3.74
N TYR A 218 -4.29 12.01 3.85
CA TYR A 218 -3.83 12.50 5.13
C TYR A 218 -4.99 12.71 6.11
N CYS A 219 -4.96 11.97 7.22
CA CYS A 219 -6.01 11.93 8.24
C CYS A 219 -5.52 12.33 9.65
N GLY A 220 -4.34 12.93 9.76
CA GLY A 220 -3.76 13.41 11.03
C GLY A 220 -2.45 12.71 11.40
N THR A 221 -2.03 12.86 12.65
CA THR A 221 -0.68 12.51 13.13
C THR A 221 -0.30 11.04 12.97
N GLN A 222 -1.27 10.12 12.99
CA GLN A 222 -1.03 8.69 12.84
C GLN A 222 -1.45 8.14 11.47
N HIS A 223 -1.53 9.01 10.46
CA HIS A 223 -1.86 8.62 9.09
C HIS A 223 -0.97 7.48 8.57
N ALA A 224 0.34 7.52 8.81
CA ALA A 224 1.27 6.47 8.39
C ALA A 224 1.07 5.13 9.13
N HIS A 225 0.42 5.14 10.29
CA HIS A 225 0.12 3.97 11.10
C HIS A 225 -1.37 3.59 11.05
N MET A 226 -2.01 3.76 9.90
CA MET A 226 -3.39 3.38 9.67
C MET A 226 -3.46 2.36 8.51
N ALA A 227 -2.86 1.20 8.78
CA ALA A 227 -2.85 0.07 7.86
C ALA A 227 -3.99 -0.93 8.15
N PHE A 228 -4.21 -1.83 7.21
CA PHE A 228 -5.11 -2.98 7.35
C PHE A 228 -4.62 -4.13 6.47
N LEU A 229 -5.22 -5.30 6.64
CA LEU A 229 -4.92 -6.49 5.85
C LEU A 229 -6.17 -6.96 5.12
N VAL A 230 -6.04 -7.32 3.85
CA VAL A 230 -7.06 -8.08 3.12
C VAL A 230 -6.58 -9.53 3.03
N VAL A 231 -7.33 -10.45 3.60
CA VAL A 231 -7.07 -11.89 3.57
C VAL A 231 -7.98 -12.53 2.53
N ALA A 232 -7.40 -12.90 1.39
CA ALA A 232 -8.11 -13.64 0.35
C ALA A 232 -7.91 -15.14 0.56
N GLN A 233 -9.00 -15.89 0.69
CA GLN A 233 -8.98 -17.31 1.04
C GLN A 233 -9.97 -18.10 0.21
N PRO A 234 -9.81 -19.43 0.09
CA PRO A 234 -10.81 -20.28 -0.57
C PRO A 234 -12.21 -20.03 -0.01
N ARG A 235 -13.24 -20.19 -0.84
CA ARG A 235 -14.62 -19.92 -0.47
C ARG A 235 -15.07 -20.63 0.81
N ALA A 236 -14.71 -21.90 0.98
CA ALA A 236 -15.06 -22.67 2.16
C ALA A 236 -14.43 -22.13 3.44
N ASP A 237 -13.16 -21.65 3.36
CA ASP A 237 -12.46 -21.06 4.50
C ASP A 237 -13.04 -19.69 4.85
N TYR A 238 -13.43 -18.90 3.85
CA TYR A 238 -14.14 -17.65 4.03
C TYR A 238 -15.49 -17.84 4.74
N ASP A 239 -16.30 -18.80 4.28
CA ASP A 239 -17.61 -19.09 4.87
C ASP A 239 -17.46 -19.59 6.32
N ALA A 240 -16.44 -20.43 6.60
CA ALA A 240 -16.13 -20.88 7.95
C ALA A 240 -15.64 -19.74 8.85
N TRP A 241 -14.86 -18.82 8.31
CA TRP A 241 -14.41 -17.63 9.03
C TRP A 241 -15.59 -16.70 9.36
N LEU A 242 -16.48 -16.46 8.39
CA LEU A 242 -17.66 -15.62 8.57
C LEU A 242 -18.60 -16.20 9.63
N ALA A 243 -18.79 -17.53 9.66
CA ALA A 243 -19.56 -18.20 10.69
C ALA A 243 -18.96 -18.03 12.09
N ARG A 244 -17.62 -18.05 12.21
CA ARG A 244 -16.94 -17.75 13.49
C ARG A 244 -17.09 -16.28 13.89
N LEU A 245 -17.06 -15.37 12.93
CA LEU A 245 -17.26 -13.94 13.21
C LEU A 245 -18.66 -13.69 13.81
N ASP A 246 -19.65 -14.49 13.49
CA ASP A 246 -21.02 -14.39 14.02
C ASP A 246 -21.19 -15.09 15.38
N ALA A 247 -20.33 -16.06 15.70
CA ALA A 247 -20.41 -16.80 16.95
C ALA A 247 -20.01 -15.96 18.18
N PRO A 248 -20.50 -16.31 19.38
CA PRO A 248 -19.99 -15.76 20.62
C PRO A 248 -18.46 -16.00 20.72
N ALA A 249 -17.78 -15.10 21.43
CA ALA A 249 -16.36 -15.28 21.71
C ALA A 249 -16.13 -16.58 22.50
N ARG A 250 -14.97 -17.20 22.28
CA ARG A 250 -14.57 -18.44 22.96
C ARG A 250 -14.64 -18.29 24.47
N GLU A 251 -15.20 -19.30 25.15
CA GLU A 251 -15.17 -19.33 26.61
C GLU A 251 -13.76 -19.59 27.14
N PRO A 252 -13.37 -18.94 28.27
CA PRO A 252 -12.06 -19.10 28.89
C PRO A 252 -11.80 -20.55 29.31
N GLY A 253 -10.68 -21.12 28.84
CA GLY A 253 -10.25 -22.49 29.17
C GLY A 253 -9.40 -22.61 30.42
N THR A 254 -8.70 -21.56 30.81
CA THR A 254 -7.76 -21.55 31.94
C THR A 254 -8.20 -20.59 33.06
N ASP A 255 -7.63 -20.76 34.26
CA ASP A 255 -7.88 -19.83 35.39
C ASP A 255 -7.39 -18.41 35.07
N ALA A 256 -6.26 -18.30 34.38
CA ALA A 256 -5.72 -17.00 33.93
C ALA A 256 -6.69 -16.30 32.96
N GLU A 257 -7.20 -17.03 31.96
CA GLU A 257 -8.18 -16.48 31.03
C GLU A 257 -9.50 -16.08 31.73
N ARG A 258 -9.95 -16.85 32.73
CA ARG A 258 -11.15 -16.50 33.53
C ARG A 258 -10.95 -15.21 34.32
N ARG A 259 -9.79 -15.06 35.00
CA ARG A 259 -9.45 -13.82 35.71
C ARG A 259 -9.29 -12.65 34.75
N GLY A 260 -8.68 -12.88 33.58
CA GLY A 260 -8.55 -11.89 32.52
C GLY A 260 -9.89 -11.41 31.97
N ARG A 261 -10.83 -12.35 31.70
CA ARG A 261 -12.22 -11.99 31.31
C ARG A 261 -12.91 -11.15 32.38
N GLN A 262 -12.78 -11.54 33.65
CA GLN A 262 -13.35 -10.78 34.77
C GLN A 262 -12.75 -9.37 34.83
N ALA A 263 -11.43 -9.24 34.70
CA ALA A 263 -10.75 -7.95 34.66
C ALA A 263 -11.18 -7.08 33.49
N PHE A 264 -11.42 -7.68 32.31
CA PHE A 264 -11.90 -6.99 31.12
C PHE A 264 -13.34 -6.49 31.28
N VAL A 265 -14.27 -7.38 31.68
CA VAL A 265 -15.72 -7.08 31.73
C VAL A 265 -16.05 -6.14 32.88
N GLN A 266 -15.43 -6.32 34.05
CA GLN A 266 -15.65 -5.48 35.24
C GLN A 266 -14.76 -4.24 35.29
N GLY A 267 -13.76 -4.16 34.43
CA GLY A 267 -12.84 -3.03 34.33
C GLY A 267 -13.31 -1.96 33.33
N THR A 268 -12.42 -1.02 33.06
CA THR A 268 -12.67 0.10 32.14
C THR A 268 -12.72 -0.31 30.65
N CYS A 269 -12.22 -1.51 30.32
CA CYS A 269 -12.11 -1.97 28.92
C CYS A 269 -13.48 -2.11 28.25
N SER A 270 -14.46 -2.68 28.97
CA SER A 270 -15.83 -2.93 28.47
C SER A 270 -16.63 -1.65 28.17
N ALA A 271 -16.20 -0.50 28.71
CA ALA A 271 -16.82 0.78 28.39
C ALA A 271 -16.57 1.22 26.93
N CYS A 272 -15.44 0.78 26.36
CA CYS A 272 -15.04 1.17 24.99
C CYS A 272 -15.05 0.01 24.01
N HIS A 273 -14.81 -1.22 24.45
CA HIS A 273 -14.67 -2.40 23.60
C HIS A 273 -15.78 -3.42 23.83
N ALA A 274 -16.22 -4.04 22.75
CA ALA A 274 -17.11 -5.19 22.81
C ALA A 274 -16.31 -6.50 22.77
N VAL A 275 -16.87 -7.52 23.45
CA VAL A 275 -16.51 -8.95 23.26
C VAL A 275 -17.83 -9.73 23.28
N ARG A 276 -18.19 -10.33 22.16
CA ARG A 276 -19.47 -11.01 21.98
C ARG A 276 -19.69 -12.13 23.01
N GLY A 277 -20.93 -12.18 23.52
CA GLY A 277 -21.31 -13.18 24.52
C GLY A 277 -20.85 -12.90 25.94
N THR A 278 -20.24 -11.75 26.24
CA THR A 278 -19.67 -11.45 27.58
C THR A 278 -20.38 -10.32 28.33
N GLY A 279 -21.29 -9.60 27.73
CA GLY A 279 -21.89 -8.37 28.30
C GLY A 279 -20.99 -7.12 28.13
N ALA A 280 -19.81 -7.22 27.55
CA ALA A 280 -19.02 -6.07 27.12
C ALA A 280 -19.51 -5.60 25.74
N GLU A 281 -20.15 -4.44 25.68
CA GLU A 281 -20.83 -3.93 24.48
C GLU A 281 -20.32 -2.55 24.05
N GLY A 282 -19.16 -2.13 24.51
CA GLY A 282 -18.56 -0.83 24.15
C GLY A 282 -18.29 -0.71 22.66
N ARG A 283 -18.56 0.50 22.09
CA ARG A 283 -18.46 0.79 20.64
C ARG A 283 -17.54 1.96 20.31
N VAL A 284 -16.82 2.46 21.28
CA VAL A 284 -15.88 3.57 21.09
C VAL A 284 -14.60 3.08 20.43
N GLY A 285 -14.15 1.89 20.84
CA GLY A 285 -13.02 1.18 20.24
C GLY A 285 -13.47 -0.04 19.44
N PRO A 286 -12.54 -0.76 18.81
CA PRO A 286 -12.83 -1.96 18.03
C PRO A 286 -13.45 -3.08 18.88
N ASP A 287 -14.33 -3.88 18.26
CA ASP A 287 -14.74 -5.18 18.80
C ASP A 287 -13.52 -6.09 18.93
N LEU A 288 -13.30 -6.67 20.09
CA LEU A 288 -12.13 -7.49 20.41
C LEU A 288 -12.41 -9.00 20.43
N SER A 289 -13.59 -9.44 19.98
CA SER A 289 -14.02 -10.85 20.03
C SER A 289 -13.08 -11.81 19.28
N ASN A 290 -12.28 -11.32 18.36
CA ASN A 290 -11.31 -12.07 17.57
C ASN A 290 -9.90 -11.43 17.59
N VAL A 291 -9.57 -10.69 18.65
CA VAL A 291 -8.31 -9.94 18.70
C VAL A 291 -7.08 -10.84 18.72
N GLY A 292 -7.19 -12.05 19.30
CA GLY A 292 -6.08 -13.00 19.39
C GLY A 292 -5.57 -13.50 18.04
N SER A 293 -6.44 -13.60 17.05
CA SER A 293 -6.09 -14.04 15.69
C SER A 293 -5.64 -12.93 14.74
N ARG A 294 -5.78 -11.64 15.14
CA ARG A 294 -5.43 -10.52 14.25
C ARG A 294 -3.95 -10.45 13.94
N TRP A 295 -3.66 -10.05 12.72
CA TRP A 295 -2.31 -9.83 12.21
C TRP A 295 -1.49 -8.83 13.07
N SER A 296 -2.14 -7.75 13.55
CA SER A 296 -1.44 -6.66 14.25
C SER A 296 -2.36 -5.95 15.25
N ILE A 297 -1.74 -5.16 16.10
CA ILE A 297 -2.40 -4.26 17.05
C ILE A 297 -2.26 -2.82 16.53
N GLY A 298 -3.28 -2.00 16.79
CA GLY A 298 -3.26 -0.57 16.48
C GLY A 298 -3.21 -0.23 14.99
N ALA A 299 -3.82 -1.06 14.11
CA ALA A 299 -3.84 -0.86 12.67
C ALA A 299 -2.43 -0.93 12.04
N GLY A 300 -1.67 -1.97 12.36
CA GLY A 300 -0.32 -2.18 11.86
C GLY A 300 0.77 -1.43 12.63
N ALA A 301 0.46 -0.86 13.80
CA ALA A 301 1.45 -0.15 14.60
C ALA A 301 2.48 -1.09 15.23
N VAL A 302 2.03 -2.24 15.77
CA VAL A 302 2.89 -3.24 16.38
C VAL A 302 2.39 -4.67 16.08
N PRO A 303 3.27 -5.69 16.11
CA PRO A 303 2.88 -7.09 16.00
C PRO A 303 1.88 -7.52 17.08
N ASN A 304 1.05 -8.52 16.79
CA ASN A 304 0.11 -9.09 17.76
C ASN A 304 0.74 -10.27 18.51
N ASP A 305 1.62 -9.98 19.45
CA ASP A 305 2.18 -10.93 20.40
C ASP A 305 1.95 -10.48 21.86
N ALA A 306 2.27 -11.33 22.81
CA ALA A 306 1.99 -11.06 24.22
C ALA A 306 2.69 -9.81 24.75
N GLY A 307 3.93 -9.56 24.33
CA GLY A 307 4.73 -8.41 24.77
C GLY A 307 4.17 -7.10 24.26
N HIS A 308 3.91 -7.03 22.92
CA HIS A 308 3.34 -5.85 22.30
C HIS A 308 1.90 -5.58 22.76
N LEU A 309 1.08 -6.64 22.95
CA LEU A 309 -0.26 -6.50 23.51
C LEU A 309 -0.23 -5.93 24.92
N GLY A 310 0.66 -6.43 25.77
CA GLY A 310 0.85 -5.91 27.12
C GLY A 310 1.28 -4.43 27.14
N GLY A 311 2.25 -4.07 26.31
CA GLY A 311 2.69 -2.68 26.14
C GLY A 311 1.58 -1.78 25.62
N TRP A 312 0.81 -2.25 24.64
CA TRP A 312 -0.35 -1.51 24.10
C TRP A 312 -1.42 -1.27 25.17
N ILE A 313 -1.77 -2.29 25.94
CA ILE A 313 -2.78 -2.18 27.01
C ILE A 313 -2.31 -1.19 28.07
N ALA A 314 -1.07 -1.30 28.53
CA ALA A 314 -0.51 -0.42 29.56
C ALA A 314 -0.46 1.05 29.07
N ASN A 315 0.05 1.28 27.88
CA ASN A 315 0.14 2.63 27.32
C ASN A 315 0.23 2.60 25.77
N SER A 316 -0.91 2.64 25.11
CA SER A 316 -1.00 2.71 23.64
C SER A 316 -0.33 3.94 23.05
N GLN A 317 -0.20 5.02 23.82
CA GLN A 317 0.39 6.29 23.38
C GLN A 317 1.90 6.16 23.11
N THR A 318 2.57 5.15 23.66
CA THR A 318 3.99 4.87 23.36
C THR A 318 4.18 4.39 21.94
N ALA A 319 3.28 3.55 21.43
CA ALA A 319 3.37 3.00 20.08
C ALA A 319 2.64 3.88 19.04
N LYS A 320 1.58 4.58 19.46
CA LYS A 320 0.70 5.35 18.55
C LYS A 320 0.19 6.62 19.23
N PRO A 321 1.06 7.65 19.41
CA PRO A 321 0.71 8.88 20.10
C PRO A 321 -0.53 9.59 19.51
N GLY A 322 -1.42 10.05 20.36
CA GLY A 322 -2.64 10.77 19.97
C GLY A 322 -3.82 9.87 19.61
N ASN A 323 -3.71 8.55 19.73
CA ASN A 323 -4.87 7.66 19.58
C ASN A 323 -5.88 7.84 20.73
N ALA A 324 -7.15 7.46 20.50
CA ALA A 324 -8.24 7.68 21.45
C ALA A 324 -8.21 6.77 22.70
N MET A 325 -7.41 5.71 22.72
CA MET A 325 -7.27 4.81 23.86
C MET A 325 -6.32 5.44 24.90
N PRO A 326 -6.80 5.83 26.08
CA PRO A 326 -5.94 6.39 27.10
C PRO A 326 -5.05 5.33 27.74
N PRO A 327 -3.90 5.70 28.36
CA PRO A 327 -3.13 4.82 29.21
C PRO A 327 -4.02 4.18 30.28
N GLN A 328 -3.86 2.87 30.52
CA GLN A 328 -4.67 2.15 31.50
C GLN A 328 -3.87 1.90 32.78
N PRO A 329 -4.35 2.34 33.95
CA PRO A 329 -3.73 2.04 35.22
C PRO A 329 -4.02 0.60 35.65
N ILE A 330 -3.42 -0.37 34.96
CA ILE A 330 -3.61 -1.80 35.26
C ILE A 330 -2.54 -2.26 36.25
N ASP A 331 -3.00 -2.97 37.27
CA ASP A 331 -2.12 -3.65 38.21
C ASP A 331 -1.22 -4.65 37.44
N ALA A 332 0.08 -4.58 37.67
CA ALA A 332 1.06 -5.47 37.06
C ALA A 332 0.77 -6.96 37.29
N ALA A 333 0.11 -7.31 38.41
CA ALA A 333 -0.31 -8.66 38.69
C ALA A 333 -1.49 -9.15 37.84
N ARG A 334 -2.32 -8.24 37.34
CA ARG A 334 -3.50 -8.56 36.51
C ARG A 334 -3.23 -8.51 34.99
N LEU A 335 -2.20 -7.82 34.57
CA LEU A 335 -1.87 -7.66 33.15
C LEU A 335 -1.62 -9.00 32.45
N PRO A 336 -0.87 -9.99 33.02
CA PRO A 336 -0.70 -11.30 32.39
C PRO A 336 -2.01 -12.06 32.16
N ASP A 337 -2.94 -12.02 33.11
CA ASP A 337 -4.26 -12.66 32.99
C ASP A 337 -5.08 -12.03 31.88
N LEU A 338 -5.06 -10.71 31.77
CA LEU A 338 -5.75 -9.97 30.72
C LEU A 338 -5.16 -10.28 29.33
N ILE A 339 -3.84 -10.36 29.21
CA ILE A 339 -3.16 -10.77 27.98
C ILE A 339 -3.55 -12.21 27.61
N ALA A 340 -3.55 -13.14 28.56
CA ALA A 340 -3.95 -14.53 28.34
C ALA A 340 -5.39 -14.60 27.78
N TYR A 341 -6.31 -13.85 28.37
CA TYR A 341 -7.69 -13.78 27.90
C TYR A 341 -7.80 -13.20 26.50
N LEU A 342 -7.23 -12.02 26.24
CA LEU A 342 -7.36 -11.38 24.92
C LEU A 342 -6.71 -12.19 23.80
N ARG A 343 -5.61 -12.89 24.10
CA ARG A 343 -4.97 -13.79 23.13
C ARG A 343 -5.76 -15.08 22.88
N SER A 344 -6.64 -15.48 23.78
CA SER A 344 -7.53 -16.62 23.56
C SER A 344 -8.75 -16.31 22.69
N LEU A 345 -9.00 -15.05 22.38
CA LEU A 345 -10.11 -14.58 21.53
C LEU A 345 -9.73 -14.69 20.04
N GLU A 346 -10.03 -15.84 19.43
CA GLU A 346 -9.73 -16.20 18.03
C GLU A 346 -10.98 -16.31 17.16
#